data_d75a0236138575bba85a7fa648b6c962
#
_entry.id   d75a0236138575bba85a7fa648b6c962
#
_cell.length_a   1.000
_cell.length_b   1.000
_cell.length_c   1.000
_cell.angle_alpha   90.00
_cell.angle_beta   90.00
_cell.angle_gamma   90.00
#
_symmetry.space_group_name_H-M   'P 1'
#
loop_
_entity.id
_entity.type
_entity.pdbx_description
1 polymer ?
#
loop_
_entity_poly.entity_id
_entity_poly.type
_entity_poly.pdbx_seq_one_letter_code
_entity_poly.pdbx_strand_id
1 'polypeptide(L)'
;MADETNRNVTEQPQDMGELLRIRRDKLKALQDEGRDPFTITKFDVTHHTQDIKDNFDALEGKPVSVAGRLMSKRGMGKVSFCDLQDKTGRIQLYARKDEMDADNYDRFKKYDIGDIVGVNGEVFRTQRGEMSVRAHDITLLSKSLRPLPEKFHGLTDKEIRYRQRYVD
;
A
#
# COMPACT_ATOMS: atom_id res chain seq x y z
N MET A 1 -7.01 45.16 -12.19
CA MET A 1 -6.51 44.93 -10.82
C MET A 1 -6.94 43.55 -10.41
N ALA A 2 -6.02 42.60 -10.55
CA ALA A 2 -6.27 41.21 -10.18
C ALA A 2 -5.80 41.03 -8.74
N ASP A 3 -6.74 40.71 -7.89
CA ASP A 3 -6.46 40.30 -6.51
C ASP A 3 -6.17 38.81 -6.51
N GLU A 4 -4.89 38.47 -6.58
CA GLU A 4 -4.40 37.12 -6.40
C GLU A 4 -4.41 36.77 -4.91
N THR A 5 -5.55 36.30 -4.44
CA THR A 5 -5.60 35.63 -3.15
C THR A 5 -4.93 34.28 -3.27
N ASN A 6 -3.62 34.28 -3.11
CA ASN A 6 -2.81 33.12 -2.89
C ASN A 6 -3.28 32.43 -1.60
N ARG A 7 -4.18 31.45 -1.73
CA ARG A 7 -4.53 30.57 -0.62
C ARG A 7 -3.39 29.58 -0.44
N ASN A 8 -2.37 29.98 0.27
CA ASN A 8 -1.48 29.06 0.96
C ASN A 8 -2.35 28.23 1.91
N VAL A 9 -2.78 27.08 1.44
CA VAL A 9 -3.22 26.02 2.35
C VAL A 9 -1.94 25.55 3.05
N THR A 10 -1.65 26.19 4.16
CA THR A 10 -0.72 25.65 5.15
C THR A 10 -1.36 24.35 5.62
N GLU A 11 -0.93 23.22 5.07
CA GLU A 11 -1.14 21.93 5.70
C GLU A 11 -0.55 22.04 7.09
N GLN A 12 -1.43 22.19 8.08
CA GLN A 12 -1.00 22.12 9.48
C GLN A 12 -0.37 20.74 9.65
N PRO A 13 0.80 20.64 10.28
CA PRO A 13 1.37 19.34 10.58
C PRO A 13 0.32 18.58 11.37
N GLN A 14 -0.21 17.52 10.76
CA GLN A 14 -1.16 16.64 11.43
C GLN A 14 -0.45 16.14 12.70
N ASP A 15 -1.08 16.37 13.83
CA ASP A 15 -0.53 15.93 15.10
C ASP A 15 -0.23 14.43 15.03
N MET A 16 1.01 14.06 15.27
CA MET A 16 1.44 12.65 15.24
C MET A 16 0.56 11.79 16.15
N GLY A 17 0.13 12.34 17.28
CA GLY A 17 -0.79 11.64 18.19
C GLY A 17 -2.14 11.32 17.53
N GLU A 18 -2.66 12.23 16.72
CA GLU A 18 -3.91 12.01 15.99
C GLU A 18 -3.76 10.93 14.93
N LEU A 19 -2.69 10.95 14.16
CA LEU A 19 -2.40 9.91 13.15
C LEU A 19 -2.28 8.52 13.78
N LEU A 20 -1.58 8.42 14.90
CA LEU A 20 -1.45 7.17 15.64
C LEU A 20 -2.81 6.67 16.14
N ARG A 21 -3.64 7.57 16.64
CA ARG A 21 -5.00 7.24 17.10
C ARG A 21 -5.87 6.73 15.96
N ILE A 22 -5.88 7.43 14.82
CA ILE A 22 -6.65 7.03 13.63
C ILE A 22 -6.26 5.62 13.18
N ARG A 23 -4.98 5.33 13.13
CA ARG A 23 -4.50 4.00 12.71
C ARG A 23 -4.87 2.90 13.70
N ARG A 24 -4.84 3.18 15.00
CA ARG A 24 -5.30 2.25 16.04
C ARG A 24 -6.81 2.02 15.98
N ASP A 25 -7.59 3.06 15.71
CA ASP A 25 -9.04 2.96 15.56
C ASP A 25 -9.40 2.10 14.33
N LYS A 26 -8.67 2.24 13.23
CA LYS A 26 -8.82 1.37 12.05
C LYS A 26 -8.51 -0.10 12.37
N LEU A 27 -7.46 -0.36 13.13
CA LEU A 27 -7.13 -1.71 13.57
C LEU A 27 -8.25 -2.29 14.44
N LYS A 28 -8.74 -1.50 15.40
CA LYS A 28 -9.83 -1.93 16.29
C LYS A 28 -11.10 -2.25 15.49
N ALA A 29 -11.45 -1.43 14.52
CA ALA A 29 -12.61 -1.68 13.66
C ALA A 29 -12.46 -3.02 12.92
N LEU A 30 -11.28 -3.34 12.40
CA LEU A 30 -11.00 -4.63 11.77
C LEU A 30 -11.10 -5.80 12.75
N GLN A 31 -10.63 -5.63 13.97
CA GLN A 31 -10.73 -6.64 15.02
C GLN A 31 -12.19 -6.89 15.40
N ASP A 32 -12.99 -5.83 15.54
CA ASP A 32 -14.41 -5.92 15.87
C ASP A 32 -15.22 -6.61 14.75
N GLU A 33 -14.78 -6.48 13.51
CA GLU A 33 -15.37 -7.18 12.35
C GLU A 33 -14.87 -8.63 12.21
N GLY A 34 -14.02 -9.12 13.09
CA GLY A 34 -13.40 -10.44 13.00
C GLY A 34 -12.33 -10.56 11.92
N ARG A 35 -11.75 -9.45 11.49
CA ARG A 35 -10.75 -9.35 10.43
C ARG A 35 -9.40 -8.87 10.94
N ASP A 36 -9.01 -9.28 12.14
CA ASP A 36 -7.73 -8.90 12.73
C ASP A 36 -6.57 -9.36 11.84
N PRO A 37 -5.79 -8.43 11.25
CA PRO A 37 -4.67 -8.79 10.37
C PRO A 37 -3.59 -9.58 11.10
N PHE A 38 -3.42 -9.38 12.40
CA PHE A 38 -2.39 -10.04 13.18
C PHE A 38 -2.71 -11.51 13.50
N THR A 39 -3.93 -11.97 13.22
CA THR A 39 -4.30 -13.39 13.31
C THR A 39 -3.94 -14.17 12.05
N ILE A 40 -3.65 -13.48 10.95
CA ILE A 40 -3.23 -14.11 9.70
C ILE A 40 -1.75 -14.49 9.80
N THR A 41 -1.48 -15.76 9.97
CA THR A 41 -0.11 -16.27 10.18
C THR A 41 0.56 -16.72 8.89
N LYS A 42 -0.21 -16.91 7.82
CA LYS A 42 0.30 -17.42 6.55
C LYS A 42 -0.41 -16.78 5.37
N PHE A 43 0.36 -16.37 4.38
CA PHE A 43 -0.11 -15.99 3.05
C PHE A 43 0.83 -16.63 2.01
N ASP A 44 0.27 -17.42 1.09
CA ASP A 44 1.04 -18.17 0.11
C ASP A 44 1.45 -17.25 -1.05
N VAL A 45 2.72 -16.86 -1.07
CA VAL A 45 3.33 -16.05 -2.12
C VAL A 45 3.85 -16.96 -3.21
N THR A 46 3.44 -16.73 -4.46
CA THR A 46 3.93 -17.50 -5.62
C THR A 46 5.15 -16.85 -6.26
N HIS A 47 5.23 -15.52 -6.26
CA HIS A 47 6.29 -14.75 -6.90
C HIS A 47 6.63 -13.52 -6.05
N HIS A 48 7.91 -13.11 -6.10
CA HIS A 48 8.34 -11.80 -5.61
C HIS A 48 8.24 -10.75 -6.72
N THR A 49 8.28 -9.48 -6.38
CA THR A 49 8.11 -8.40 -7.35
C THR A 49 9.16 -8.42 -8.44
N GLN A 50 10.42 -8.70 -8.10
CA GLN A 50 11.51 -8.79 -9.06
C GLN A 50 11.38 -10.01 -9.97
N ASP A 51 10.89 -11.15 -9.45
CA ASP A 51 10.63 -12.35 -10.25
C ASP A 51 9.63 -12.07 -11.38
N ILE A 52 8.60 -11.27 -11.08
CA ILE A 52 7.60 -10.87 -12.08
C ILE A 52 8.23 -10.01 -13.16
N LYS A 53 9.08 -9.05 -12.79
CA LYS A 53 9.77 -8.18 -13.75
C LYS A 53 10.76 -8.94 -14.62
N ASP A 54 11.51 -9.85 -14.03
CA ASP A 54 12.53 -10.65 -14.74
C ASP A 54 11.90 -11.67 -15.70
N ASN A 55 10.72 -12.17 -15.38
CA ASN A 55 10.01 -13.18 -16.15
C ASN A 55 8.69 -12.66 -16.73
N PHE A 56 8.58 -11.38 -16.96
CA PHE A 56 7.33 -10.72 -17.36
C PHE A 56 6.70 -11.38 -18.59
N ASP A 57 7.46 -11.65 -19.64
CA ASP A 57 6.94 -12.23 -20.88
C ASP A 57 6.32 -13.62 -20.66
N ALA A 58 6.87 -14.39 -19.72
CA ALA A 58 6.33 -15.70 -19.35
C ALA A 58 5.13 -15.62 -18.41
N LEU A 59 5.03 -14.56 -17.62
CA LEU A 59 4.01 -14.40 -16.59
C LEU A 59 2.84 -13.49 -17.00
N GLU A 60 2.98 -12.74 -18.08
CA GLU A 60 1.91 -11.85 -18.57
C GLU A 60 0.61 -12.63 -18.77
N GLY A 61 -0.47 -12.15 -18.19
CA GLY A 61 -1.78 -12.78 -18.22
C GLY A 61 -1.95 -13.96 -17.27
N LYS A 62 -0.95 -14.31 -16.48
CA LYS A 62 -1.01 -15.41 -15.52
C LYS A 62 -1.34 -14.94 -14.11
N PRO A 63 -2.05 -15.78 -13.32
CA PRO A 63 -2.33 -15.45 -11.93
C PRO A 63 -1.06 -15.53 -11.07
N VAL A 64 -0.93 -14.58 -10.16
CA VAL A 64 0.16 -14.53 -9.18
C VAL A 64 -0.37 -14.14 -7.81
N SER A 65 0.36 -14.53 -6.77
CA SER A 65 0.15 -14.05 -5.40
C SER A 65 1.42 -13.39 -4.91
N VAL A 66 1.31 -12.14 -4.51
CA VAL A 66 2.43 -11.33 -4.02
C VAL A 66 2.09 -10.71 -2.68
N ALA A 67 3.09 -10.44 -1.88
CA ALA A 67 2.92 -9.76 -0.60
C ALA A 67 3.99 -8.69 -0.43
N GLY A 68 3.64 -7.58 0.17
CA GLY A 68 4.58 -6.50 0.42
C GLY A 68 3.95 -5.32 1.12
N ARG A 69 4.73 -4.27 1.26
CA ARG A 69 4.35 -3.03 1.91
C ARG A 69 3.82 -2.03 0.89
N LEU A 70 2.69 -1.41 1.22
CA LEU A 70 2.17 -0.30 0.43
C LEU A 70 3.07 0.93 0.64
N MET A 71 3.71 1.40 -0.43
CA MET A 71 4.65 2.53 -0.38
C MET A 71 4.05 3.81 -0.94
N SER A 72 3.09 3.70 -1.85
CA SER A 72 2.32 4.81 -2.36
C SER A 72 0.90 4.37 -2.68
N LYS A 73 -0.01 5.32 -2.72
CA LYS A 73 -1.40 5.06 -3.04
C LYS A 73 -1.98 6.27 -3.76
N ARG A 74 -2.41 6.06 -4.98
CA ARG A 74 -3.04 7.07 -5.82
C ARG A 74 -4.41 6.55 -6.21
N GLY A 75 -5.47 7.20 -5.74
CA GLY A 75 -6.84 6.78 -5.98
C GLY A 75 -7.62 7.84 -6.75
N MET A 76 -8.35 7.40 -7.75
CA MET A 76 -9.32 8.22 -8.48
C MET A 76 -10.65 7.47 -8.53
N GLY A 77 -11.42 7.57 -7.42
CA GLY A 77 -12.75 6.97 -7.37
C GLY A 77 -12.74 5.45 -7.41
N LYS A 78 -13.11 4.86 -8.55
CA LYS A 78 -13.23 3.42 -8.74
C LYS A 78 -11.93 2.71 -9.13
N VAL A 79 -10.86 3.46 -9.34
CA VAL A 79 -9.55 2.94 -9.75
C VAL A 79 -8.48 3.46 -8.79
N SER A 80 -7.58 2.59 -8.37
CA SER A 80 -6.43 2.96 -7.54
C SER A 80 -5.17 2.33 -8.09
N PHE A 81 -4.09 3.11 -8.06
CA PHE A 81 -2.73 2.64 -8.33
C PHE A 81 -1.92 2.70 -7.05
N CYS A 82 -1.15 1.67 -6.78
CA CYS A 82 -0.29 1.58 -5.61
C CYS A 82 1.06 1.04 -5.99
N ASP A 83 2.10 1.40 -5.24
CA ASP A 83 3.39 0.72 -5.30
C ASP A 83 3.48 -0.27 -4.15
N LEU A 84 3.74 -1.52 -4.47
CA LEU A 84 3.98 -2.59 -3.51
C LEU A 84 5.47 -2.89 -3.48
N GLN A 85 6.06 -2.86 -2.30
CA GLN A 85 7.47 -3.18 -2.11
C GLN A 85 7.61 -4.44 -1.26
N ASP A 86 8.38 -5.38 -1.78
CA ASP A 86 8.87 -6.53 -1.02
C ASP A 86 10.40 -6.48 -0.87
N LYS A 87 11.00 -7.56 -0.37
CA LYS A 87 12.46 -7.62 -0.18
C LYS A 87 13.26 -7.56 -1.48
N THR A 88 12.64 -7.81 -2.63
CA THR A 88 13.33 -7.89 -3.93
C THR A 88 13.18 -6.63 -4.78
N GLY A 89 12.16 -5.82 -4.54
CA GLY A 89 11.92 -4.61 -5.30
C GLY A 89 10.50 -4.08 -5.17
N ARG A 90 10.07 -3.33 -6.16
CA ARG A 90 8.73 -2.73 -6.23
C ARG A 90 8.00 -3.13 -7.50
N ILE A 91 6.69 -3.23 -7.40
CA ILE A 91 5.80 -3.39 -8.53
C ILE A 91 4.54 -2.54 -8.35
N GLN A 92 3.98 -2.05 -9.45
CA GLN A 92 2.73 -1.32 -9.40
C GLN A 92 1.56 -2.30 -9.25
N LEU A 93 0.63 -1.94 -8.37
CA LEU A 93 -0.68 -2.60 -8.27
C LEU A 93 -1.73 -1.73 -8.96
N TYR A 94 -2.61 -2.39 -9.68
CA TYR A 94 -3.79 -1.80 -10.27
C TYR A 94 -5.02 -2.41 -9.61
N ALA A 95 -5.79 -1.62 -8.89
CA ALA A 95 -7.00 -2.04 -8.23
C ALA A 95 -8.20 -1.31 -8.82
N ARG A 96 -9.18 -2.05 -9.28
CA ARG A 96 -10.40 -1.51 -9.87
C ARG A 96 -11.62 -2.12 -9.20
N LYS A 97 -12.56 -1.27 -8.80
CA LYS A 97 -13.78 -1.70 -8.12
C LYS A 97 -14.59 -2.72 -8.91
N ASP A 98 -14.63 -2.59 -10.24
CA ASP A 98 -15.38 -3.48 -11.12
C ASP A 98 -14.74 -4.88 -11.29
N GLU A 99 -13.44 -5.00 -11.00
CA GLU A 99 -12.65 -6.22 -11.16
C GLU A 99 -12.38 -6.92 -9.82
N MET A 100 -12.65 -6.23 -8.74
CA MET A 100 -12.57 -6.75 -7.37
C MET A 100 -13.98 -6.89 -6.81
N ASP A 101 -14.12 -7.69 -5.73
CA ASP A 101 -15.30 -7.59 -4.90
C ASP A 101 -15.43 -6.17 -4.33
N ALA A 102 -16.60 -5.57 -4.42
CA ALA A 102 -16.83 -4.19 -4.01
C ALA A 102 -16.47 -3.95 -2.54
N ASP A 103 -16.78 -4.91 -1.66
CA ASP A 103 -16.42 -4.82 -0.24
C ASP A 103 -14.92 -4.91 -0.03
N ASN A 104 -14.24 -5.75 -0.79
CA ASN A 104 -12.77 -5.85 -0.76
C ASN A 104 -12.11 -4.54 -1.21
N TYR A 105 -12.60 -3.94 -2.29
CA TYR A 105 -12.11 -2.65 -2.77
C TYR A 105 -12.35 -1.53 -1.76
N ASP A 106 -13.51 -1.47 -1.15
CA ASP A 106 -13.83 -0.46 -0.14
C ASP A 106 -12.96 -0.61 1.11
N ARG A 107 -12.66 -1.84 1.53
CA ARG A 107 -11.67 -2.09 2.60
C ARG A 107 -10.27 -1.64 2.20
N PHE A 108 -9.84 -1.97 0.99
CA PHE A 108 -8.53 -1.57 0.47
C PHE A 108 -8.36 -0.04 0.45
N LYS A 109 -9.40 0.71 0.11
CA LYS A 109 -9.35 2.19 0.12
C LYS A 109 -9.04 2.77 1.50
N LYS A 110 -9.34 2.06 2.56
CA LYS A 110 -9.09 2.47 3.94
C LYS A 110 -7.70 2.10 4.46
N TYR A 111 -6.96 1.27 3.72
CA TYR A 111 -5.60 0.89 4.12
C TYR A 111 -4.65 2.09 3.98
N ASP A 112 -3.62 2.09 4.82
CA ASP A 112 -2.66 3.19 4.89
C ASP A 112 -1.33 2.81 4.24
N ILE A 113 -0.58 3.83 3.82
CA ILE A 113 0.81 3.64 3.39
C ILE A 113 1.60 3.06 4.57
N GLY A 114 2.37 2.03 4.29
CA GLY A 114 3.11 1.25 5.28
C GLY A 114 2.44 -0.06 5.70
N ASP A 115 1.15 -0.24 5.41
CA ASP A 115 0.49 -1.51 5.67
C ASP A 115 1.07 -2.61 4.79
N ILE A 116 1.13 -3.83 5.33
CA ILE A 116 1.56 -5.01 4.57
C ILE A 116 0.33 -5.75 4.10
N VAL A 117 0.25 -5.97 2.80
CA VAL A 117 -0.87 -6.63 2.15
C VAL A 117 -0.43 -7.83 1.33
N GLY A 118 -1.31 -8.82 1.21
CA GLY A 118 -1.22 -9.90 0.26
C GLY A 118 -2.17 -9.66 -0.90
N VAL A 119 -1.72 -9.86 -2.12
CA VAL A 119 -2.47 -9.59 -3.34
C VAL A 119 -2.54 -10.83 -4.20
N ASN A 120 -3.74 -11.26 -4.53
CA ASN A 120 -3.99 -12.23 -5.58
C ASN A 120 -4.42 -11.47 -6.83
N GLY A 121 -3.77 -11.71 -7.94
CA GLY A 121 -4.04 -10.98 -9.17
C GLY A 121 -3.42 -11.59 -10.40
N GLU A 122 -3.35 -10.80 -11.43
CA GLU A 122 -2.86 -11.17 -12.74
C GLU A 122 -1.80 -10.18 -13.22
N VAL A 123 -0.72 -10.70 -13.79
CA VAL A 123 0.34 -9.87 -14.35
C VAL A 123 -0.13 -9.25 -15.67
N PHE A 124 0.04 -7.95 -15.81
CA PHE A 124 -0.30 -7.25 -17.06
C PHE A 124 0.60 -6.03 -17.26
N ARG A 125 0.56 -5.49 -18.47
CA ARG A 125 1.23 -4.25 -18.82
C ARG A 125 0.18 -3.15 -19.01
N THR A 126 0.38 -2.01 -18.35
CA THR A 126 -0.50 -0.84 -18.53
C THR A 126 -0.33 -0.23 -19.92
N GLN A 127 -1.27 0.62 -20.33
CA GLN A 127 -1.17 1.35 -21.60
C GLN A 127 0.11 2.19 -21.72
N ARG A 128 0.68 2.61 -20.59
CA ARG A 128 1.95 3.34 -20.53
C ARG A 128 3.18 2.43 -20.53
N GLY A 129 2.99 1.13 -20.61
CA GLY A 129 4.06 0.16 -20.62
C GLY A 129 4.58 -0.27 -19.24
N GLU A 130 3.92 0.11 -18.16
CA GLU A 130 4.32 -0.27 -16.80
C GLU A 130 3.95 -1.71 -16.50
N MET A 131 4.93 -2.49 -16.02
CA MET A 131 4.69 -3.86 -15.53
C MET A 131 3.94 -3.79 -14.22
N SER A 132 2.76 -4.42 -14.16
CA SER A 132 1.85 -4.26 -13.03
C SER A 132 1.14 -5.56 -12.70
N VAL A 133 0.54 -5.61 -11.51
CA VAL A 133 -0.38 -6.66 -11.08
C VAL A 133 -1.77 -6.08 -10.97
N ARG A 134 -2.70 -6.66 -11.71
CA ARG A 134 -4.13 -6.36 -11.60
C ARG A 134 -4.69 -7.14 -10.44
N ALA A 135 -5.07 -6.45 -9.38
CA ALA A 135 -5.55 -7.07 -8.17
C ALA A 135 -6.98 -7.61 -8.33
N HIS A 136 -7.19 -8.85 -7.93
CA HIS A 136 -8.51 -9.47 -7.80
C HIS A 136 -8.94 -9.53 -6.34
N ASP A 137 -7.99 -9.73 -5.43
CA ASP A 137 -8.22 -9.75 -3.99
C ASP A 137 -7.01 -9.18 -3.26
N ILE A 138 -7.26 -8.34 -2.26
CA ILE A 138 -6.23 -7.73 -1.41
C ILE A 138 -6.58 -8.01 0.05
N THR A 139 -5.66 -8.67 0.74
CA THR A 139 -5.78 -9.02 2.15
C THR A 139 -4.78 -8.23 2.99
N LEU A 140 -5.23 -7.59 4.04
CA LEU A 140 -4.35 -6.94 5.01
C LEU A 140 -3.66 -7.99 5.88
N LEU A 141 -2.33 -8.03 5.83
CA LEU A 141 -1.51 -8.99 6.58
C LEU A 141 -0.93 -8.39 7.86
N SER A 142 -0.60 -7.11 7.83
CA SER A 142 -0.10 -6.39 8.99
C SER A 142 -0.46 -4.92 8.88
N LYS A 143 -0.97 -4.36 9.96
CA LYS A 143 -1.31 -2.94 10.05
C LYS A 143 -0.12 -2.14 10.54
N SER A 144 0.28 -1.13 9.76
CA SER A 144 1.25 -0.14 10.20
C SER A 144 0.59 0.85 11.16
N LEU A 145 0.96 0.80 12.42
CA LEU A 145 0.41 1.66 13.46
C LEU A 145 1.12 3.01 13.54
N ARG A 146 2.30 3.13 12.95
CA ARG A 146 3.07 4.37 12.87
C ARG A 146 3.30 4.75 11.41
N PRO A 147 3.18 6.04 11.05
CA PRO A 147 3.53 6.51 9.73
C PRO A 147 5.00 6.22 9.40
N LEU A 148 5.27 5.90 8.14
CA LEU A 148 6.64 5.81 7.65
C LEU A 148 7.29 7.20 7.62
N PRO A 149 8.63 7.29 7.75
CA PRO A 149 9.33 8.56 7.54
C PRO A 149 9.13 9.08 6.12
N GLU A 150 9.29 10.37 5.94
CA GLU A 150 9.14 11.00 4.64
C GLU A 150 10.04 10.36 3.58
N LYS A 151 9.47 10.19 2.41
CA LYS A 151 10.01 9.36 1.32
C LYS A 151 11.40 9.80 0.83
N PHE A 152 11.74 11.09 0.94
CA PHE A 152 12.97 11.65 0.37
C PHE A 152 14.08 11.87 1.38
N HIS A 153 13.80 11.78 2.66
CA HIS A 153 14.75 12.13 3.72
C HIS A 153 15.18 10.94 4.57
N GLY A 154 14.46 9.79 4.50
CA GLY A 154 14.71 8.65 5.37
C GLY A 154 14.68 9.06 6.84
N LEU A 155 15.41 8.34 7.67
CA LEU A 155 15.62 8.68 9.07
C LEU A 155 16.92 9.49 9.20
N THR A 156 16.81 10.81 9.34
CA THR A 156 17.95 11.71 9.46
C THR A 156 18.45 11.89 10.89
N ASP A 157 17.57 11.78 11.84
CA ASP A 157 17.90 11.85 13.26
C ASP A 157 18.55 10.54 13.71
N LYS A 158 19.78 10.63 14.24
CA LYS A 158 20.54 9.46 14.69
C LYS A 158 19.82 8.67 15.78
N GLU A 159 19.16 9.37 16.69
CA GLU A 159 18.44 8.70 17.78
C GLU A 159 17.27 7.89 17.26
N ILE A 160 16.51 8.44 16.34
CA ILE A 160 15.39 7.73 15.68
C ILE A 160 15.93 6.54 14.86
N ARG A 161 17.02 6.69 14.14
CA ARG A 161 17.65 5.62 13.38
C ARG A 161 18.08 4.44 14.27
N TYR A 162 18.64 4.72 15.41
CA TYR A 162 19.05 3.68 16.36
C TYR A 162 17.86 2.99 17.03
N ARG A 163 16.79 3.72 17.31
CA ARG A 163 15.57 3.16 17.92
C ARG A 163 14.68 2.39 16.93
N GLN A 164 14.71 2.78 15.66
CA GLN A 164 13.86 2.21 14.61
C GLN A 164 14.68 1.74 13.39
N ARG A 165 15.76 1.03 13.63
CA ARG A 165 16.67 0.55 12.57
C ARG A 165 16.00 -0.30 11.49
N TYR A 166 14.92 -0.97 11.85
CA TYR A 166 14.13 -1.80 10.93
C TYR A 166 13.30 -0.98 9.92
N VAL A 167 13.21 0.33 10.07
CA VAL A 167 12.43 1.23 9.20
C VAL A 167 13.32 1.97 8.19
N ASP A 168 14.59 2.16 8.53
CA ASP A 168 15.55 2.92 7.73
C ASP A 168 15.90 2.27 6.39
#